data_3359388da3beb92a537822065fa6fc05
#
_entry.id   3359388da3beb92a537822065fa6fc05
#
_cell.length_a   1.000
_cell.length_b   1.000
_cell.length_c   1.000
_cell.angle_alpha   90.00
_cell.angle_beta   90.00
_cell.angle_gamma   90.00
#
_symmetry.space_group_name_H-M   'P 1'
#
loop_
_entity.id
_entity.type
_entity.pdbx_description
1 polymer ?
#
loop_
_entity_poly.entity_id
_entity_poly.type
_entity_poly.pdbx_seq_one_letter_code
_entity_poly.pdbx_strand_id
1 'polypeptide(L)'
;ELLFGDDYFGKKLENNSVVTVRYIVTDGAAGNGPSLFDFQGNFVDESGIRVIPSASVPITTVQKAINGGEIESLSSIKYFAPRMYSAQHRAVTSRDYEAIIQSIYPNTDSVAVVGGEELSPPKFGTVQISIKPKNGTYVSDFDKQNILNKLKQYSIAGINQSIVDLKVLYVELDSTIYYDDNKVSVVENLKSDITSALTTYSKDVDMNRFGGRFKYSKILQLIDRVDNAITSNITKIKIRRDLKVLKNQFAQYEL
;
A
#
# COMPACT_ATOMS: atom_id res chain seq x y z
N GLU A 1 -18.08 18.25 -0.75
CA GLU A 1 -18.51 19.56 -1.24
C GLU A 1 -18.67 19.51 -2.75
N LEU A 2 -19.79 20.04 -3.27
CA LEU A 2 -20.05 20.17 -4.69
C LEU A 2 -19.91 21.63 -5.08
N LEU A 3 -19.00 21.92 -6.02
CA LEU A 3 -18.80 23.24 -6.57
C LEU A 3 -19.29 23.29 -8.01
N PHE A 4 -20.07 24.30 -8.34
CA PHE A 4 -20.56 24.55 -9.68
C PHE A 4 -19.88 25.78 -10.26
N GLY A 5 -19.79 25.84 -11.57
CA GLY A 5 -19.17 26.96 -12.25
C GLY A 5 -20.00 28.24 -12.21
N ASP A 6 -19.36 29.34 -12.63
CA ASP A 6 -19.93 30.69 -12.70
C ASP A 6 -20.10 31.18 -14.16
N ASP A 7 -20.01 30.27 -15.13
CA ASP A 7 -19.98 30.46 -16.60
C ASP A 7 -18.64 30.98 -17.16
N TYR A 8 -17.69 31.37 -16.29
CA TYR A 8 -16.30 31.62 -16.70
C TYR A 8 -15.44 30.37 -16.51
N PHE A 9 -15.57 29.72 -15.36
CA PHE A 9 -14.90 28.45 -15.02
C PHE A 9 -15.94 27.40 -14.66
N GLY A 10 -16.37 26.62 -15.66
CA GLY A 10 -17.40 25.61 -15.52
C GLY A 10 -18.82 26.16 -15.68
N LYS A 11 -19.76 25.25 -15.91
CA LYS A 11 -21.17 25.60 -16.16
C LYS A 11 -21.86 26.04 -14.87
N LYS A 12 -22.50 27.21 -14.91
CA LYS A 12 -23.42 27.67 -13.87
C LYS A 12 -24.75 26.89 -13.94
N LEU A 13 -25.33 26.62 -12.79
CA LEU A 13 -26.67 26.03 -12.73
C LEU A 13 -27.73 27.08 -13.07
N GLU A 14 -28.68 26.68 -13.91
CA GLU A 14 -29.87 27.48 -14.21
C GLU A 14 -30.86 27.43 -13.05
N ASN A 15 -31.78 28.42 -12.98
CA ASN A 15 -32.85 28.41 -11.98
C ASN A 15 -33.68 27.13 -12.11
N ASN A 16 -34.01 26.51 -10.97
CA ASN A 16 -34.75 25.24 -10.87
C ASN A 16 -34.01 24.01 -11.43
N SER A 17 -32.70 24.06 -11.64
CA SER A 17 -31.94 22.86 -11.97
C SER A 17 -32.01 21.84 -10.84
N VAL A 18 -32.34 20.59 -11.18
CA VAL A 18 -32.36 19.48 -10.23
C VAL A 18 -31.01 18.78 -10.28
N VAL A 19 -30.33 18.72 -9.13
CA VAL A 19 -29.05 18.01 -9.00
C VAL A 19 -29.30 16.72 -8.23
N THR A 20 -29.12 15.59 -8.90
CA THR A 20 -29.22 14.26 -8.27
C THR A 20 -27.82 13.76 -7.95
N VAL A 21 -27.52 13.56 -6.69
CA VAL A 21 -26.24 13.02 -6.23
C VAL A 21 -26.43 11.58 -5.77
N ARG A 22 -25.67 10.67 -6.35
CA ARG A 22 -25.57 9.28 -5.88
C ARG A 22 -24.20 9.08 -5.25
N TYR A 23 -24.19 8.58 -4.03
CA TYR A 23 -22.94 8.31 -3.32
C TYR A 23 -23.03 6.99 -2.58
N ILE A 24 -21.86 6.41 -2.31
CA ILE A 24 -21.75 5.16 -1.56
C ILE A 24 -21.27 5.51 -0.16
N VAL A 25 -21.94 4.96 0.84
CA VAL A 25 -21.50 5.01 2.24
C VAL A 25 -20.82 3.68 2.54
N THR A 26 -19.62 3.73 3.09
CA THR A 26 -18.82 2.53 3.42
C THR A 26 -18.32 2.62 4.86
N ASP A 27 -18.08 1.45 5.45
CA ASP A 27 -17.53 1.36 6.82
C ASP A 27 -15.99 1.44 6.84
N GLY A 28 -15.38 1.89 5.74
CA GLY A 28 -13.93 2.05 5.63
C GLY A 28 -13.18 0.74 5.86
N ALA A 29 -12.16 0.80 6.72
CA ALA A 29 -11.35 -0.38 7.05
C ALA A 29 -12.12 -1.44 7.87
N ALA A 30 -13.20 -1.06 8.57
CA ALA A 30 -14.02 -1.97 9.36
C ALA A 30 -14.78 -3.00 8.50
N GLY A 31 -14.99 -2.70 7.22
CA GLY A 31 -15.57 -3.62 6.25
C GLY A 31 -14.66 -4.78 5.83
N ASN A 32 -13.39 -4.79 6.25
CA ASN A 32 -12.45 -5.86 5.91
C ASN A 32 -12.64 -7.08 6.82
N GLY A 33 -12.41 -8.27 6.27
CA GLY A 33 -12.35 -9.53 7.02
C GLY A 33 -13.50 -10.50 6.82
N PRO A 34 -14.78 -10.08 6.58
CA PRO A 34 -15.85 -11.03 6.32
C PRO A 34 -15.50 -12.02 5.21
N SER A 35 -15.79 -13.29 5.47
CA SER A 35 -15.54 -14.39 4.54
C SER A 35 -16.77 -15.25 4.28
N LEU A 36 -17.86 -14.98 4.98
CA LEU A 36 -19.14 -15.63 4.77
C LEU A 36 -20.11 -14.60 4.21
N PHE A 37 -20.73 -14.94 3.10
CA PHE A 37 -21.71 -14.08 2.43
C PHE A 37 -22.97 -14.87 2.17
N ASP A 38 -24.11 -14.19 2.33
CA ASP A 38 -25.41 -14.74 2.06
C ASP A 38 -26.16 -13.87 1.04
N PHE A 39 -26.86 -14.49 0.12
CA PHE A 39 -27.59 -13.77 -0.92
C PHE A 39 -29.00 -13.46 -0.43
N GLN A 40 -29.28 -12.19 -0.21
CA GLN A 40 -30.58 -11.69 0.27
C GLN A 40 -31.53 -11.27 -0.86
N GLY A 41 -31.09 -11.35 -2.11
CA GLY A 41 -31.86 -10.95 -3.28
C GLY A 41 -32.77 -12.06 -3.83
N ASN A 42 -33.35 -11.78 -5.00
CA ASN A 42 -34.09 -12.72 -5.82
C ASN A 42 -33.59 -12.61 -7.25
N PHE A 43 -33.47 -13.74 -7.93
CA PHE A 43 -33.29 -13.74 -9.37
C PHE A 43 -34.67 -13.62 -10.03
N VAL A 44 -34.77 -12.75 -11.01
CA VAL A 44 -35.94 -12.58 -11.85
C VAL A 44 -35.52 -12.77 -13.32
N ASP A 45 -36.43 -13.28 -14.12
CA ASP A 45 -36.20 -13.39 -15.55
C ASP A 45 -36.36 -12.02 -16.24
N GLU A 46 -36.16 -11.98 -17.56
CA GLU A 46 -36.30 -10.77 -18.35
C GLU A 46 -37.72 -10.17 -18.30
N SER A 47 -38.74 -10.98 -17.99
CA SER A 47 -40.13 -10.53 -17.82
C SER A 47 -40.42 -10.00 -16.40
N GLY A 48 -39.46 -10.04 -15.48
CA GLY A 48 -39.60 -9.58 -14.12
C GLY A 48 -40.23 -10.58 -13.14
N ILE A 49 -40.39 -11.84 -13.56
CA ILE A 49 -40.93 -12.90 -12.74
C ILE A 49 -39.81 -13.53 -11.90
N ARG A 50 -40.08 -13.71 -10.61
CA ARG A 50 -39.13 -14.35 -9.69
C ARG A 50 -38.91 -15.81 -10.09
N VAL A 51 -37.66 -16.17 -10.39
CA VAL A 51 -37.31 -17.52 -10.85
C VAL A 51 -36.74 -18.38 -9.71
N ILE A 52 -35.82 -17.85 -8.91
CA ILE A 52 -35.07 -18.62 -7.92
C ILE A 52 -35.11 -17.93 -6.56
N PRO A 53 -35.50 -18.61 -5.47
CA PRO A 53 -35.40 -18.10 -4.10
C PRO A 53 -33.95 -17.93 -3.68
N SER A 54 -33.65 -16.91 -2.86
CA SER A 54 -32.31 -16.64 -2.34
C SER A 54 -31.70 -17.87 -1.63
N ALA A 55 -32.49 -18.62 -0.87
CA ALA A 55 -32.05 -19.83 -0.16
C ALA A 55 -31.54 -20.96 -1.05
N SER A 56 -31.86 -20.93 -2.35
CA SER A 56 -31.42 -21.94 -3.32
C SER A 56 -30.13 -21.57 -4.04
N VAL A 57 -29.55 -20.41 -3.74
CA VAL A 57 -28.33 -19.94 -4.40
C VAL A 57 -27.11 -20.30 -3.55
N PRO A 58 -26.30 -21.27 -3.97
CA PRO A 58 -25.06 -21.59 -3.27
C PRO A 58 -24.04 -20.45 -3.50
N ILE A 59 -23.49 -19.91 -2.42
CA ILE A 59 -22.42 -18.91 -2.47
C ILE A 59 -21.11 -19.55 -2.02
N THR A 60 -20.11 -19.50 -2.89
CA THR A 60 -18.74 -19.90 -2.58
C THR A 60 -17.87 -18.68 -2.48
N THR A 61 -17.30 -18.44 -1.32
CA THR A 61 -16.40 -17.31 -1.11
C THR A 61 -15.04 -17.62 -1.75
N VAL A 62 -14.68 -16.87 -2.79
CA VAL A 62 -13.37 -16.97 -3.45
C VAL A 62 -12.30 -16.25 -2.62
N GLN A 63 -12.67 -15.09 -2.02
CA GLN A 63 -11.78 -14.25 -1.23
C GLN A 63 -12.59 -13.51 -0.16
N LYS A 64 -12.00 -13.39 1.04
CA LYS A 64 -12.59 -12.55 2.09
C LYS A 64 -12.65 -11.08 1.64
N ALA A 65 -13.54 -10.29 2.25
CA ALA A 65 -13.61 -8.85 2.01
C ALA A 65 -12.30 -8.17 2.40
N ILE A 66 -11.71 -7.44 1.47
CA ILE A 66 -10.46 -6.71 1.59
C ILE A 66 -10.57 -5.36 0.87
N ASN A 67 -9.55 -4.52 1.00
CA ASN A 67 -9.42 -3.22 0.33
C ASN A 67 -10.35 -2.12 0.87
N GLY A 68 -11.03 -2.36 1.98
CA GLY A 68 -11.63 -1.26 2.74
C GLY A 68 -10.51 -0.39 3.34
N GLY A 69 -10.62 0.91 3.21
CA GLY A 69 -9.65 1.87 3.72
C GLY A 69 -10.32 3.12 4.27
N GLU A 70 -9.61 3.82 5.14
CA GLU A 70 -10.04 5.10 5.64
C GLU A 70 -10.02 6.17 4.53
N ILE A 71 -10.68 7.29 4.80
CA ILE A 71 -10.67 8.45 3.90
C ILE A 71 -9.22 8.86 3.63
N GLU A 72 -8.92 9.13 2.38
CA GLU A 72 -7.59 9.56 1.97
C GLU A 72 -7.17 10.83 2.71
N SER A 73 -5.93 10.86 3.21
CA SER A 73 -5.41 12.00 3.95
C SER A 73 -5.21 13.22 3.03
N LEU A 74 -5.38 14.43 3.58
CA LEU A 74 -5.17 15.67 2.83
C LEU A 74 -3.76 15.78 2.24
N SER A 75 -2.75 15.26 2.92
CA SER A 75 -1.37 15.22 2.44
C SER A 75 -1.23 14.30 1.21
N SER A 76 -1.89 13.16 1.21
CA SER A 76 -1.95 12.25 0.07
C SER A 76 -2.64 12.93 -1.12
N ILE A 77 -3.79 13.54 -0.91
CA ILE A 77 -4.53 14.26 -1.96
C ILE A 77 -3.67 15.37 -2.57
N LYS A 78 -3.02 16.20 -1.74
CA LYS A 78 -2.12 17.25 -2.20
C LYS A 78 -0.94 16.72 -3.03
N TYR A 79 -0.47 15.53 -2.70
CA TYR A 79 0.63 14.90 -3.41
C TYR A 79 0.19 14.28 -4.74
N PHE A 80 -0.93 13.56 -4.76
CA PHE A 80 -1.35 12.79 -5.94
C PHE A 80 -2.25 13.56 -6.91
N ALA A 81 -3.12 14.48 -6.45
CA ALA A 81 -4.04 15.19 -7.33
C ALA A 81 -3.35 15.97 -8.49
N PRO A 82 -2.26 16.73 -8.25
CA PRO A 82 -1.55 17.39 -9.35
C PRO A 82 -0.93 16.40 -10.35
N ARG A 83 -0.48 15.22 -9.86
CA ARG A 83 0.09 14.17 -10.70
C ARG A 83 -0.95 13.50 -11.57
N MET A 84 -2.11 13.19 -11.02
CA MET A 84 -3.25 12.66 -11.75
C MET A 84 -3.72 13.63 -12.84
N TYR A 85 -3.79 14.91 -12.51
CA TYR A 85 -4.10 15.95 -13.49
C TYR A 85 -3.07 16.01 -14.61
N SER A 86 -1.78 15.99 -14.28
CA SER A 86 -0.68 16.00 -15.27
C SER A 86 -0.66 14.76 -16.15
N ALA A 87 -0.99 13.59 -15.60
CA ALA A 87 -1.04 12.32 -16.32
C ALA A 87 -2.16 12.28 -17.37
N GLN A 88 -3.21 13.11 -17.25
CA GLN A 88 -4.35 13.19 -18.20
C GLN A 88 -4.91 11.80 -18.54
N HIS A 89 -5.07 10.93 -17.55
CA HIS A 89 -5.51 9.54 -17.71
C HIS A 89 -4.62 8.68 -18.61
N ARG A 90 -3.31 8.98 -18.69
CA ARG A 90 -2.34 8.18 -19.44
C ARG A 90 -1.13 7.88 -18.57
N ALA A 91 -0.71 6.63 -18.52
CA ALA A 91 0.49 6.20 -17.83
C ALA A 91 1.68 6.21 -18.81
N VAL A 92 2.49 7.26 -18.78
CA VAL A 92 3.67 7.45 -19.63
C VAL A 92 4.95 7.35 -18.82
N THR A 93 5.04 8.12 -17.73
CA THR A 93 6.20 8.14 -16.85
C THR A 93 6.00 7.25 -15.63
N SER A 94 7.08 6.89 -14.94
CA SER A 94 7.00 6.13 -13.68
C SER A 94 6.09 6.80 -12.65
N ARG A 95 6.11 8.14 -12.58
CA ARG A 95 5.27 8.93 -11.68
C ARG A 95 3.78 8.88 -12.04
N ASP A 96 3.45 8.79 -13.33
CA ASP A 96 2.06 8.64 -13.76
C ASP A 96 1.52 7.27 -13.34
N TYR A 97 2.34 6.21 -13.53
CA TYR A 97 2.00 4.86 -13.05
C TYR A 97 1.77 4.84 -11.54
N GLU A 98 2.65 5.48 -10.74
CA GLU A 98 2.50 5.56 -9.29
C GLU A 98 1.17 6.21 -8.90
N ALA A 99 0.83 7.38 -9.50
CA ALA A 99 -0.40 8.10 -9.20
C ALA A 99 -1.66 7.32 -9.61
N ILE A 100 -1.63 6.70 -10.79
CA ILE A 100 -2.74 5.91 -11.31
C ILE A 100 -2.96 4.66 -10.45
N ILE A 101 -1.89 3.95 -10.07
CA ILE A 101 -1.98 2.75 -9.23
C ILE A 101 -2.56 3.09 -7.87
N GLN A 102 -2.16 4.21 -7.27
CA GLN A 102 -2.74 4.68 -6.01
C GLN A 102 -4.26 4.89 -6.10
N SER A 103 -4.76 5.38 -7.23
CA SER A 103 -6.19 5.56 -7.43
C SER A 103 -6.93 4.25 -7.72
N ILE A 104 -6.28 3.31 -8.42
CA ILE A 104 -6.85 2.00 -8.77
C ILE A 104 -6.92 1.08 -7.55
N TYR A 105 -5.89 1.12 -6.70
CA TYR A 105 -5.71 0.27 -5.53
C TYR A 105 -5.41 1.11 -4.27
N PRO A 106 -6.45 1.61 -3.58
CA PRO A 106 -6.30 2.52 -2.43
C PRO A 106 -5.54 1.92 -1.23
N ASN A 107 -5.46 0.57 -1.15
CA ASN A 107 -4.66 -0.12 -0.14
C ASN A 107 -3.15 -0.06 -0.40
N THR A 108 -2.71 0.84 -1.24
CA THR A 108 -1.29 1.07 -1.55
C THR A 108 -0.66 2.01 -0.53
N ASP A 109 0.44 1.57 0.09
CA ASP A 109 1.30 2.41 0.93
C ASP A 109 2.35 3.12 0.07
N SER A 110 3.05 2.36 -0.77
CA SER A 110 4.00 2.93 -1.74
C SER A 110 4.11 2.07 -3.00
N VAL A 111 4.51 2.69 -4.09
CA VAL A 111 4.72 2.05 -5.38
C VAL A 111 6.12 2.37 -5.87
N ALA A 112 6.78 1.41 -6.47
CA ALA A 112 7.98 1.63 -7.27
C ALA A 112 7.73 1.15 -8.70
N VAL A 113 8.09 1.97 -9.65
CA VAL A 113 7.94 1.70 -11.08
C VAL A 113 9.29 1.87 -11.76
N VAL A 114 9.72 0.81 -12.43
CA VAL A 114 11.02 0.74 -13.12
C VAL A 114 10.77 0.41 -14.58
N GLY A 115 11.40 1.16 -15.49
CA GLY A 115 11.39 0.84 -16.91
C GLY A 115 12.16 -0.45 -17.19
N GLY A 116 11.76 -1.17 -18.22
CA GLY A 116 12.40 -2.44 -18.55
C GLY A 116 13.87 -2.28 -18.99
N GLU A 117 14.25 -1.12 -19.46
CA GLU A 117 15.63 -0.78 -19.80
C GLU A 117 16.58 -0.72 -18.60
N GLU A 118 16.03 -0.42 -17.40
CA GLU A 118 16.80 -0.36 -16.15
C GLU A 118 16.96 -1.74 -15.48
N LEU A 119 16.29 -2.77 -16.00
CA LEU A 119 16.36 -4.12 -15.45
C LEU A 119 17.67 -4.82 -15.87
N SER A 120 18.11 -5.76 -15.06
CA SER A 120 19.23 -6.64 -15.38
C SER A 120 18.75 -8.10 -15.41
N PRO A 121 18.70 -8.79 -16.58
CA PRO A 121 18.92 -8.26 -17.94
C PRO A 121 17.81 -7.31 -18.40
N PRO A 122 18.09 -6.36 -19.32
CA PRO A 122 17.09 -5.42 -19.82
C PRO A 122 15.94 -6.11 -20.54
N LYS A 123 14.70 -5.60 -20.33
CA LYS A 123 13.47 -6.07 -20.97
C LYS A 123 12.73 -4.88 -21.59
N PHE A 124 13.11 -4.53 -22.82
CA PHE A 124 12.50 -3.40 -23.52
C PHE A 124 11.00 -3.61 -23.75
N GLY A 125 10.25 -2.52 -23.77
CA GLY A 125 8.79 -2.53 -23.94
C GLY A 125 8.03 -3.06 -22.71
N THR A 126 8.69 -3.16 -21.55
CA THR A 126 8.05 -3.57 -20.30
C THR A 126 8.23 -2.53 -19.21
N VAL A 127 7.23 -2.45 -18.33
CA VAL A 127 7.30 -1.67 -17.08
C VAL A 127 7.09 -2.62 -15.92
N GLN A 128 8.03 -2.62 -14.99
CA GLN A 128 7.97 -3.43 -13.78
C GLN A 128 7.46 -2.58 -12.62
N ILE A 129 6.43 -3.08 -11.97
CA ILE A 129 5.73 -2.40 -10.90
C ILE A 129 5.85 -3.23 -9.63
N SER A 130 6.27 -2.60 -8.54
CA SER A 130 6.28 -3.19 -7.20
C SER A 130 5.37 -2.38 -6.30
N ILE A 131 4.41 -3.03 -5.65
CA ILE A 131 3.40 -2.38 -4.81
C ILE A 131 3.57 -2.87 -3.38
N LYS A 132 3.73 -1.92 -2.43
CA LYS A 132 3.66 -2.20 -1.01
C LYS A 132 2.25 -1.89 -0.52
N PRO A 133 1.48 -2.88 -0.04
CA PRO A 133 0.17 -2.62 0.52
C PRO A 133 0.28 -1.99 1.92
N LYS A 134 -0.72 -1.20 2.33
CA LYS A 134 -0.85 -0.66 3.70
C LYS A 134 -1.03 -1.79 4.71
N ASN A 135 -1.83 -2.77 4.33
CA ASN A 135 -2.12 -3.94 5.16
C ASN A 135 -1.56 -5.20 4.48
N GLY A 136 -0.66 -5.90 5.18
CA GLY A 136 -0.04 -7.12 4.65
C GLY A 136 1.35 -6.89 4.05
N THR A 137 1.98 -7.99 3.65
CA THR A 137 3.36 -8.01 3.13
C THR A 137 3.44 -8.15 1.62
N TYR A 138 2.36 -8.56 0.96
CA TYR A 138 2.31 -8.76 -0.50
C TYR A 138 0.90 -8.50 -1.04
N VAL A 139 0.82 -8.23 -2.33
CA VAL A 139 -0.44 -8.12 -3.07
C VAL A 139 -0.82 -9.50 -3.59
N SER A 140 -2.08 -9.93 -3.41
CA SER A 140 -2.55 -11.23 -3.90
C SER A 140 -2.47 -11.31 -5.43
N ASP A 141 -2.33 -12.51 -5.98
CA ASP A 141 -2.28 -12.68 -7.44
C ASP A 141 -3.60 -12.24 -8.11
N PHE A 142 -4.72 -12.41 -7.41
CA PHE A 142 -6.02 -11.90 -7.86
C PHE A 142 -6.03 -10.37 -7.94
N ASP A 143 -5.53 -9.68 -6.91
CA ASP A 143 -5.45 -8.21 -6.92
C ASP A 143 -4.47 -7.72 -7.98
N LYS A 144 -3.33 -8.40 -8.18
CA LYS A 144 -2.38 -8.08 -9.25
C LYS A 144 -3.06 -8.11 -10.62
N GLN A 145 -3.85 -9.15 -10.91
CA GLN A 145 -4.60 -9.25 -12.16
C GLN A 145 -5.64 -8.15 -12.30
N ASN A 146 -6.37 -7.84 -11.24
CA ASN A 146 -7.35 -6.75 -11.24
C ASN A 146 -6.69 -5.38 -11.49
N ILE A 147 -5.56 -5.12 -10.83
CA ILE A 147 -4.79 -3.89 -11.03
C ILE A 147 -4.31 -3.81 -12.48
N LEU A 148 -3.73 -4.89 -13.02
CA LEU A 148 -3.26 -4.93 -14.41
C LEU A 148 -4.39 -4.70 -15.40
N ASN A 149 -5.56 -5.32 -15.19
CA ASN A 149 -6.72 -5.14 -16.05
C ASN A 149 -7.23 -3.68 -16.07
N LYS A 150 -7.29 -3.04 -14.92
CA LYS A 150 -7.64 -1.62 -14.80
C LYS A 150 -6.57 -0.72 -15.42
N LEU A 151 -5.29 -1.05 -15.20
CA LEU A 151 -4.16 -0.27 -15.69
C LEU A 151 -4.07 -0.25 -17.23
N LYS A 152 -4.55 -1.30 -17.91
CA LYS A 152 -4.64 -1.34 -19.39
C LYS A 152 -5.40 -0.17 -19.99
N GLN A 153 -6.36 0.40 -19.28
CA GLN A 153 -7.15 1.56 -19.75
C GLN A 153 -6.32 2.84 -19.82
N TYR A 154 -5.22 2.89 -19.07
CA TYR A 154 -4.33 4.05 -18.97
C TYR A 154 -3.01 3.85 -19.71
N SER A 155 -2.72 2.64 -20.16
CA SER A 155 -1.43 2.29 -20.76
C SER A 155 -1.34 2.68 -22.23
N ILE A 156 -0.13 2.96 -22.66
CA ILE A 156 0.20 3.21 -24.06
C ILE A 156 0.37 1.87 -24.77
N ALA A 157 -0.05 1.83 -26.04
CA ALA A 157 0.12 0.65 -26.88
C ALA A 157 1.60 0.27 -27.01
N GLY A 158 1.89 -1.03 -26.92
CA GLY A 158 3.27 -1.55 -27.02
C GLY A 158 4.04 -1.64 -25.71
N ILE A 159 3.48 -1.15 -24.58
CA ILE A 159 4.10 -1.28 -23.26
C ILE A 159 3.37 -2.35 -22.46
N ASN A 160 4.11 -3.39 -22.02
CA ASN A 160 3.61 -4.44 -21.17
C ASN A 160 3.89 -4.12 -19.70
N GLN A 161 2.87 -4.16 -18.86
CA GLN A 161 3.02 -3.98 -17.41
C GLN A 161 3.14 -5.33 -16.73
N SER A 162 4.06 -5.43 -15.77
CA SER A 162 4.21 -6.59 -14.89
C SER A 162 4.28 -6.15 -13.44
N ILE A 163 3.51 -6.82 -12.57
CA ILE A 163 3.60 -6.59 -11.13
C ILE A 163 4.46 -7.69 -10.53
N VAL A 164 5.50 -7.28 -9.81
CA VAL A 164 6.43 -8.18 -9.13
C VAL A 164 6.33 -8.04 -7.62
N ASP A 165 6.64 -9.12 -6.91
CA ASP A 165 6.66 -9.12 -5.46
C ASP A 165 7.80 -8.26 -4.92
N LEU A 166 7.56 -7.69 -3.74
CA LEU A 166 8.54 -6.89 -3.02
C LEU A 166 9.77 -7.70 -2.64
N LYS A 167 10.93 -7.10 -2.82
CA LYS A 167 12.17 -7.56 -2.20
C LYS A 167 12.35 -6.79 -0.89
N VAL A 168 12.02 -7.43 0.24
CA VAL A 168 12.14 -6.84 1.57
C VAL A 168 13.50 -7.16 2.15
N LEU A 169 14.20 -6.13 2.63
CA LEU A 169 15.41 -6.26 3.43
C LEU A 169 15.06 -6.01 4.90
N TYR A 170 15.37 -6.96 5.75
CA TYR A 170 15.21 -6.85 7.19
C TYR A 170 16.50 -6.36 7.81
N VAL A 171 16.40 -5.35 8.64
CA VAL A 171 17.53 -4.85 9.43
C VAL A 171 17.38 -5.39 10.84
N GLU A 172 18.27 -6.27 11.24
CA GLU A 172 18.34 -6.84 12.58
C GLU A 172 19.37 -6.07 13.41
N LEU A 173 18.97 -5.69 14.61
CA LEU A 173 19.82 -4.95 15.56
C LEU A 173 20.16 -5.86 16.72
N ASP A 174 21.46 -5.90 17.05
CA ASP A 174 22.00 -6.53 18.25
C ASP A 174 22.72 -5.44 19.05
N SER A 175 22.08 -4.95 20.12
CA SER A 175 22.52 -3.77 20.86
C SER A 175 22.86 -4.12 22.30
N THR A 176 24.09 -3.80 22.70
CA THR A 176 24.53 -3.82 24.09
C THR A 176 24.51 -2.40 24.62
N ILE A 177 23.76 -2.15 25.70
CA ILE A 177 23.52 -0.81 26.24
C ILE A 177 24.12 -0.76 27.64
N TYR A 178 24.95 0.25 27.88
CA TYR A 178 25.56 0.54 29.16
C TYR A 178 24.82 1.70 29.83
N TYR A 179 24.46 1.55 31.08
CA TYR A 179 23.71 2.54 31.84
C TYR A 179 24.24 2.72 33.24
N ASP A 180 23.87 3.83 33.88
CA ASP A 180 24.23 4.15 35.27
C ASP A 180 23.15 3.59 36.21
N ASP A 181 23.52 2.57 37.00
CA ASP A 181 22.63 1.91 37.96
C ASP A 181 22.01 2.85 38.99
N ASN A 182 22.71 3.95 39.34
CA ASN A 182 22.20 4.91 40.32
C ASN A 182 21.04 5.76 39.79
N LYS A 183 20.86 5.80 38.48
CA LYS A 183 19.81 6.60 37.81
C LYS A 183 18.62 5.76 37.37
N VAL A 184 18.73 4.44 37.34
CA VAL A 184 17.71 3.53 36.88
C VAL A 184 17.07 2.81 38.04
N SER A 185 15.78 3.08 38.30
CA SER A 185 15.04 2.41 39.36
C SER A 185 14.64 0.99 39.01
N VAL A 186 14.28 0.76 37.72
CA VAL A 186 13.83 -0.53 37.19
C VAL A 186 14.39 -0.71 35.78
N VAL A 187 15.27 -1.68 35.60
CA VAL A 187 15.97 -1.96 34.33
C VAL A 187 14.98 -2.38 33.23
N GLU A 188 13.93 -3.10 33.61
CA GLU A 188 12.90 -3.56 32.64
C GLU A 188 12.13 -2.40 32.01
N ASN A 189 11.92 -1.30 32.74
CA ASN A 189 11.29 -0.10 32.17
C ASN A 189 12.21 0.53 31.12
N LEU A 190 13.49 0.69 31.42
CA LEU A 190 14.48 1.22 30.47
C LEU A 190 14.50 0.37 29.17
N LYS A 191 14.50 -0.94 29.31
CA LYS A 191 14.45 -1.87 28.16
C LYS A 191 13.16 -1.73 27.37
N SER A 192 12.01 -1.58 28.04
CA SER A 192 10.71 -1.36 27.41
C SER A 192 10.69 -0.05 26.63
N ASP A 193 11.22 1.02 27.19
CA ASP A 193 11.25 2.36 26.58
C ASP A 193 12.14 2.37 25.33
N ILE A 194 13.30 1.73 25.40
CA ILE A 194 14.18 1.56 24.24
C ILE A 194 13.48 0.74 23.14
N THR A 195 12.84 -0.36 23.51
CA THR A 195 12.12 -1.21 22.57
C THR A 195 10.96 -0.44 21.92
N SER A 196 10.23 0.35 22.69
CA SER A 196 9.14 1.19 22.19
C SER A 196 9.64 2.28 21.25
N ALA A 197 10.76 2.94 21.56
CA ALA A 197 11.38 3.94 20.70
C ALA A 197 11.84 3.34 19.38
N LEU A 198 12.49 2.18 19.41
CA LEU A 198 12.92 1.45 18.21
C LEU A 198 11.73 0.97 17.38
N THR A 199 10.67 0.49 18.03
CA THR A 199 9.42 0.06 17.36
C THR A 199 8.74 1.24 16.69
N THR A 200 8.70 2.40 17.33
CA THR A 200 8.15 3.63 16.75
C THR A 200 8.97 4.06 15.54
N TYR A 201 10.30 4.04 15.66
CA TYR A 201 11.18 4.35 14.54
C TYR A 201 11.05 3.35 13.38
N SER A 202 10.86 2.05 13.68
CA SER A 202 10.66 1.03 12.63
C SER A 202 9.39 1.25 11.80
N LYS A 203 8.40 1.97 12.33
CA LYS A 203 7.16 2.34 11.64
C LYS A 203 7.26 3.68 10.90
N ASP A 204 8.42 4.34 10.94
CA ASP A 204 8.63 5.62 10.25
C ASP A 204 8.42 5.44 8.74
N VAL A 205 7.59 6.31 8.18
CA VAL A 205 7.22 6.32 6.76
C VAL A 205 8.46 6.42 5.87
N ASP A 206 9.48 7.18 6.29
CA ASP A 206 10.71 7.38 5.51
C ASP A 206 11.55 6.11 5.35
N MET A 207 11.47 5.18 6.30
CA MET A 207 12.15 3.89 6.23
C MET A 207 11.35 2.84 5.44
N ASN A 208 10.04 2.88 5.56
CA ASN A 208 9.15 1.82 5.08
C ASN A 208 8.62 2.00 3.65
N ARG A 209 9.12 2.98 2.91
CA ARG A 209 8.77 3.19 1.50
C ARG A 209 9.91 2.76 0.58
N PHE A 210 9.61 2.64 -0.71
CA PHE A 210 10.64 2.42 -1.71
C PHE A 210 11.68 3.55 -1.70
N GLY A 211 12.96 3.19 -1.79
CA GLY A 211 14.06 4.14 -1.67
C GLY A 211 14.28 4.68 -0.25
N GLY A 212 13.62 4.11 0.75
CA GLY A 212 13.83 4.43 2.16
C GLY A 212 15.30 4.27 2.55
N ARG A 213 15.80 5.20 3.38
CA ARG A 213 17.20 5.21 3.80
C ARG A 213 17.33 4.85 5.27
N PHE A 214 17.97 3.74 5.53
CA PHE A 214 18.40 3.38 6.86
C PHE A 214 19.66 4.19 7.25
N LYS A 215 19.61 4.87 8.39
CA LYS A 215 20.75 5.63 8.92
C LYS A 215 21.18 5.05 10.27
N TYR A 216 22.34 4.42 10.30
CA TYR A 216 22.91 3.84 11.51
C TYR A 216 23.07 4.84 12.66
N SER A 217 23.63 6.02 12.35
CA SER A 217 23.81 7.08 13.35
C SER A 217 22.51 7.56 14.00
N LYS A 218 21.39 7.53 13.24
CA LYS A 218 20.09 7.90 13.79
C LYS A 218 19.59 6.91 14.82
N ILE A 219 19.88 5.61 14.65
CA ILE A 219 19.54 4.57 15.62
C ILE A 219 20.34 4.72 16.89
N LEU A 220 21.66 4.92 16.78
CA LEU A 220 22.50 5.16 17.94
C LEU A 220 22.02 6.35 18.76
N GLN A 221 21.77 7.49 18.09
CA GLN A 221 21.23 8.68 18.75
C GLN A 221 19.85 8.47 19.37
N LEU A 222 19.02 7.65 18.74
CA LEU A 222 17.69 7.35 19.26
C LEU A 222 17.79 6.55 20.54
N ILE A 223 18.67 5.56 20.63
CA ILE A 223 18.92 4.77 21.83
C ILE A 223 19.47 5.69 22.94
N ASP A 224 20.50 6.48 22.65
CA ASP A 224 21.16 7.36 23.62
C ASP A 224 20.22 8.43 24.20
N ARG A 225 19.18 8.81 23.47
CA ARG A 225 18.22 9.85 23.89
C ARG A 225 17.01 9.32 24.64
N VAL A 226 16.84 8.00 24.76
CA VAL A 226 15.69 7.43 25.48
C VAL A 226 15.72 7.81 26.95
N ASP A 227 16.90 7.72 27.57
CA ASP A 227 17.10 8.06 28.98
C ASP A 227 18.50 8.61 29.22
N ASN A 228 18.60 9.60 30.10
CA ASN A 228 19.88 10.20 30.54
C ASN A 228 20.75 9.26 31.38
N ALA A 229 20.23 8.12 31.79
CA ALA A 229 20.99 7.08 32.46
C ALA A 229 21.86 6.26 31.48
N ILE A 230 21.56 6.29 30.17
CA ILE A 230 22.33 5.57 29.16
C ILE A 230 23.67 6.29 28.98
N THR A 231 24.76 5.57 29.20
CA THR A 231 26.12 6.10 29.09
C THR A 231 26.76 5.82 27.75
N SER A 232 26.47 4.66 27.17
CA SER A 232 26.89 4.31 25.80
C SER A 232 26.07 3.14 25.23
N ASN A 233 26.09 2.99 23.92
CA ASN A 233 25.55 1.81 23.28
C ASN A 233 26.54 1.25 22.23
N ILE A 234 26.58 -0.07 22.09
CA ILE A 234 27.30 -0.79 21.05
C ILE A 234 26.27 -1.59 20.27
N THR A 235 25.95 -1.13 19.07
CA THR A 235 24.93 -1.74 18.23
C THR A 235 25.56 -2.36 16.99
N LYS A 236 25.33 -3.66 16.81
CA LYS A 236 25.69 -4.39 15.59
C LYS A 236 24.47 -4.50 14.68
N ILE A 237 24.69 -4.38 13.38
CA ILE A 237 23.65 -4.49 12.37
C ILE A 237 23.89 -5.72 11.52
N LYS A 238 22.82 -6.47 11.28
CA LYS A 238 22.77 -7.53 10.28
C LYS A 238 21.66 -7.20 9.28
N ILE A 239 21.95 -7.38 8.01
CA ILE A 239 20.95 -7.29 6.95
C ILE A 239 20.58 -8.70 6.56
N ARG A 240 19.27 -9.00 6.64
CA ARG A 240 18.70 -10.29 6.26
C ARG A 240 17.73 -10.10 5.11
N ARG A 241 17.76 -11.03 4.18
CA ARG A 241 16.77 -11.16 3.12
C ARG A 241 16.22 -12.58 3.14
N ASP A 242 14.90 -12.71 3.18
CA ASP A 242 14.24 -13.98 3.09
C ASP A 242 14.14 -14.40 1.61
N LEU A 243 14.65 -15.59 1.28
CA LEU A 243 14.56 -16.16 -0.05
C LEU A 243 13.37 -17.13 -0.09
N LYS A 244 12.49 -16.94 -1.08
CA LYS A 244 11.40 -17.86 -1.34
C LYS A 244 11.93 -19.05 -2.13
N VAL A 245 12.06 -20.19 -1.47
CA VAL A 245 12.50 -21.43 -2.10
C VAL A 245 11.40 -21.96 -3.02
N LEU A 246 11.73 -22.18 -4.29
CA LEU A 246 10.84 -22.83 -5.25
C LEU A 246 10.99 -24.35 -5.12
N LYS A 247 9.93 -25.03 -4.69
CA LYS A 247 9.93 -26.51 -4.59
C LYS A 247 9.94 -27.13 -5.99
N ASN A 248 10.72 -28.17 -6.17
CA ASN A 248 10.82 -28.97 -7.40
C ASN A 248 11.31 -28.20 -8.65
N GLN A 249 12.03 -27.10 -8.47
CA GLN A 249 12.67 -26.39 -9.55
C GLN A 249 14.15 -26.19 -9.24
N PHE A 250 14.99 -26.38 -10.25
CA PHE A 250 16.40 -25.98 -10.15
C PHE A 250 16.44 -24.46 -10.19
N ALA A 251 16.90 -23.84 -9.12
CA ALA A 251 16.99 -22.39 -9.01
C ALA A 251 18.35 -21.97 -8.48
N GLN A 252 18.97 -21.02 -9.15
CA GLN A 252 20.19 -20.36 -8.69
C GLN A 252 19.78 -19.10 -7.91
N TYR A 253 20.28 -18.97 -6.70
CA TYR A 253 20.04 -17.80 -5.85
C TYR A 253 21.34 -17.00 -5.78
N GLU A 254 21.28 -15.72 -6.20
CA GLU A 254 22.35 -14.74 -6.01
C GLU A 254 21.98 -13.84 -4.81
N LEU A 255 22.93 -13.68 -3.88
CA LEU A 255 22.81 -12.90 -2.66
C LEU A 255 23.26 -11.46 -2.88
#